data_bf2202ac0138ed822c5edf2e8279e4d1
#
_entry.id   bf2202ac0138ed822c5edf2e8279e4d1
#
_cell.length_a   1.000
_cell.length_b   1.000
_cell.length_c   1.000
_cell.angle_alpha   90.00
_cell.angle_beta   90.00
_cell.angle_gamma   90.00
#
_symmetry.space_group_name_H-M   'P 1'
#
loop_
_entity.id
_entity.type
_entity.pdbx_description
1 polymer ?
#
loop_
_entity_poly.entity_id
_entity_poly.type
_entity_poly.pdbx_seq_one_letter_code
_entity_poly.pdbx_strand_id
1 'polypeptide(L)'
;EQLRLAAHGPVMIGARSFEPTVSVGIASGGPDAHADELLRDAALAMRRAKDNGRDRIEFSQAKFAQEAQHRVDVEDGIRIGLRSGQFVPWYQPVVNLADGEVVGYEALVRWVRPCGSVVSPADFLPVAERTSLMSDLDRAVLQQSVALLKKLPAPAHVAVNVSANTLARADYAHWVREGLSHIGAEPTRLHGE
;
A
#
# COMPACT_ATOMS: atom_id res chain seq x y z
N GLU A 1 -21.66 2.58 0.37
CA GLU A 1 -22.14 2.76 1.74
C GLU A 1 -23.05 4.00 1.85
N GLN A 2 -22.68 5.15 1.31
CA GLN A 2 -23.49 6.37 1.33
C GLN A 2 -24.90 6.17 0.75
N LEU A 3 -25.05 5.45 -0.35
CA LEU A 3 -26.36 5.14 -0.95
C LEU A 3 -27.23 4.27 -0.02
N ARG A 4 -26.62 3.32 0.68
CA ARG A 4 -27.34 2.50 1.64
C ARG A 4 -27.84 3.33 2.83
N LEU A 5 -26.96 4.16 3.39
CA LEU A 5 -27.29 5.05 4.50
C LEU A 5 -28.34 6.12 4.12
N ALA A 6 -28.30 6.62 2.90
CA ALA A 6 -29.29 7.60 2.41
C ALA A 6 -30.69 7.02 2.27
N ALA A 7 -30.83 5.69 2.16
CA ALA A 7 -32.13 5.02 2.10
C ALA A 7 -32.72 4.74 3.51
N HIS A 8 -31.93 4.92 4.58
CA HIS A 8 -32.40 4.77 5.95
C HIS A 8 -33.13 6.03 6.39
N GLY A 9 -34.36 5.88 6.78
CA GLY A 9 -35.17 6.95 7.36
C GLY A 9 -36.63 6.57 7.35
N PRO A 10 -37.40 6.98 8.34
CA PRO A 10 -38.82 6.65 8.41
C PRO A 10 -39.61 7.28 7.26
N VAL A 11 -40.28 6.45 6.49
CA VAL A 11 -41.18 6.89 5.42
C VAL A 11 -42.63 6.74 5.90
N MET A 12 -43.37 7.84 5.90
CA MET A 12 -44.77 7.84 6.29
C MET A 12 -45.65 7.50 5.08
N ILE A 13 -46.43 6.42 5.20
CA ILE A 13 -47.47 6.08 4.24
C ILE A 13 -48.82 6.11 4.96
N GLY A 14 -49.55 7.21 4.80
CA GLY A 14 -50.73 7.48 5.59
C GLY A 14 -50.36 7.69 7.06
N ALA A 15 -51.00 6.93 7.98
CA ALA A 15 -50.73 6.97 9.42
C ALA A 15 -49.66 5.95 9.87
N ARG A 16 -49.01 5.24 8.94
CA ARG A 16 -48.02 4.19 9.29
C ARG A 16 -46.61 4.65 8.92
N SER A 17 -45.68 4.43 9.84
CA SER A 17 -44.25 4.62 9.61
C SER A 17 -43.59 3.31 9.15
N PHE A 18 -42.76 3.37 8.10
CA PHE A 18 -41.95 2.29 7.60
C PHE A 18 -40.48 2.68 7.61
N GLU A 19 -39.63 1.77 8.00
CA GLU A 19 -38.16 1.93 7.91
C GLU A 19 -37.63 1.08 6.75
N PRO A 20 -37.49 1.66 5.54
CA PRO A 20 -36.96 0.94 4.41
C PRO A 20 -35.49 0.63 4.59
N THR A 21 -35.05 -0.53 4.08
CA THR A 21 -33.65 -0.89 3.98
C THR A 21 -33.28 -1.24 2.53
N VAL A 22 -32.01 -1.09 2.17
CA VAL A 22 -31.52 -1.37 0.81
C VAL A 22 -30.44 -2.43 0.85
N SER A 23 -30.64 -3.47 0.03
CA SER A 23 -29.61 -4.48 -0.25
C SER A 23 -28.97 -4.16 -1.60
N VAL A 24 -27.66 -4.05 -1.64
CA VAL A 24 -26.90 -3.66 -2.82
C VAL A 24 -25.96 -4.79 -3.25
N GLY A 25 -26.00 -5.16 -4.52
CA GLY A 25 -25.02 -6.05 -5.14
C GLY A 25 -24.09 -5.24 -6.03
N ILE A 26 -22.79 -5.47 -5.91
CA ILE A 26 -21.76 -4.80 -6.72
C ILE A 26 -20.98 -5.85 -7.50
N ALA A 27 -20.86 -5.64 -8.81
CA ALA A 27 -19.93 -6.35 -9.66
C ALA A 27 -18.96 -5.38 -10.29
N SER A 28 -17.73 -5.84 -10.50
CA SER A 28 -16.70 -5.11 -11.25
C SER A 28 -16.04 -6.07 -12.24
N GLY A 29 -15.61 -5.54 -13.38
CA GLY A 29 -14.89 -6.30 -14.40
C GLY A 29 -13.77 -5.46 -14.98
N GLY A 30 -12.85 -6.12 -15.73
CA GLY A 30 -11.80 -5.47 -16.48
C GLY A 30 -12.33 -4.78 -17.74
N PRO A 31 -11.41 -4.19 -18.58
CA PRO A 31 -11.79 -3.47 -19.81
C PRO A 31 -12.58 -4.30 -20.80
N ASP A 32 -12.41 -5.63 -20.79
CA ASP A 32 -13.08 -6.57 -21.69
C ASP A 32 -14.35 -7.21 -21.10
N ALA A 33 -14.80 -6.75 -19.93
CA ALA A 33 -15.97 -7.31 -19.28
C ALA A 33 -17.26 -6.96 -20.03
N HIS A 34 -18.07 -7.96 -20.31
CA HIS A 34 -19.38 -7.77 -20.96
C HIS A 34 -20.42 -7.23 -19.96
N ALA A 35 -21.18 -6.21 -20.37
CA ALA A 35 -22.19 -5.57 -19.53
C ALA A 35 -23.23 -6.56 -18.96
N ASP A 36 -23.66 -7.53 -19.76
CA ASP A 36 -24.63 -8.55 -19.34
C ASP A 36 -24.10 -9.48 -18.25
N GLU A 37 -22.79 -9.78 -18.27
CA GLU A 37 -22.14 -10.57 -17.23
C GLU A 37 -22.05 -9.78 -15.92
N LEU A 38 -21.65 -8.51 -15.99
CA LEU A 38 -21.60 -7.62 -14.83
C LEU A 38 -22.97 -7.45 -14.19
N LEU A 39 -24.02 -7.26 -14.99
CA LEU A 39 -25.39 -7.17 -14.49
C LEU A 39 -25.84 -8.46 -13.80
N ARG A 40 -25.52 -9.62 -14.38
CA ARG A 40 -25.83 -10.92 -13.80
C ARG A 40 -25.13 -11.11 -12.46
N ASP A 41 -23.84 -10.79 -12.41
CA ASP A 41 -23.01 -10.90 -11.21
C ASP A 41 -23.48 -9.95 -10.10
N ALA A 42 -23.83 -8.72 -10.42
CA ALA A 42 -24.40 -7.76 -9.49
C ALA A 42 -25.76 -8.23 -8.95
N ALA A 43 -26.60 -8.80 -9.80
CA ALA A 43 -27.89 -9.36 -9.38
C ALA A 43 -27.72 -10.55 -8.43
N LEU A 44 -26.76 -11.44 -8.69
CA LEU A 44 -26.44 -12.56 -7.79
C LEU A 44 -25.89 -12.05 -6.45
N ALA A 45 -25.02 -11.06 -6.45
CA ALA A 45 -24.51 -10.43 -5.23
C ALA A 45 -25.65 -9.77 -4.43
N MET A 46 -26.56 -9.04 -5.09
CA MET A 46 -27.74 -8.45 -4.44
C MET A 46 -28.65 -9.52 -3.82
N ARG A 47 -28.84 -10.66 -4.50
CA ARG A 47 -29.63 -11.78 -3.96
C ARG A 47 -29.00 -12.31 -2.69
N ARG A 48 -27.66 -12.51 -2.66
CA ARG A 48 -26.94 -12.91 -1.45
C ARG A 48 -27.11 -11.89 -0.32
N ALA A 49 -27.05 -10.59 -0.63
CA ALA A 49 -27.29 -9.55 0.36
C ALA A 49 -28.69 -9.69 1.01
N LYS A 50 -29.70 -10.06 0.23
CA LYS A 50 -31.06 -10.32 0.74
C LYS A 50 -31.13 -11.59 1.59
N ASP A 51 -30.46 -12.67 1.16
CA ASP A 51 -30.49 -13.97 1.85
C ASP A 51 -29.70 -13.91 3.16
N ASN A 52 -28.62 -13.11 3.22
CA ASN A 52 -27.75 -12.93 4.39
C ASN A 52 -28.26 -11.89 5.41
N GLY A 53 -29.56 -11.55 5.38
CA GLY A 53 -30.17 -10.68 6.39
C GLY A 53 -30.47 -9.26 5.92
N ARG A 54 -30.42 -8.99 4.62
CA ARG A 54 -30.74 -7.67 4.01
C ARG A 54 -29.86 -6.53 4.53
N ASP A 55 -30.19 -5.28 4.15
CA ASP A 55 -29.54 -4.06 4.61
C ASP A 55 -28.01 -4.09 4.58
N ARG A 56 -27.44 -4.55 3.46
CA ARG A 56 -26.00 -4.72 3.29
C ARG A 56 -25.58 -4.59 1.83
N ILE A 57 -24.28 -4.42 1.66
CA ILE A 57 -23.61 -4.48 0.37
C ILE A 57 -22.90 -5.84 0.26
N GLU A 58 -23.12 -6.53 -0.85
CA GLU A 58 -22.38 -7.74 -1.22
C GLU A 58 -21.69 -7.54 -2.57
N PHE A 59 -20.49 -8.09 -2.70
CA PHE A 59 -19.73 -8.05 -3.94
C PHE A 59 -19.83 -9.36 -4.71
N SER A 60 -19.70 -9.30 -6.04
CA SER A 60 -19.65 -10.51 -6.87
C SER A 60 -18.40 -11.35 -6.55
N GLN A 61 -18.52 -12.68 -6.73
CA GLN A 61 -17.36 -13.58 -6.53
C GLN A 61 -16.21 -13.29 -7.49
N ALA A 62 -16.52 -12.81 -8.70
CA ALA A 62 -15.52 -12.44 -9.69
C ALA A 62 -14.56 -11.38 -9.13
N LYS A 63 -15.04 -10.39 -8.36
CA LYS A 63 -14.20 -9.39 -7.72
C LYS A 63 -13.20 -10.02 -6.75
N PHE A 64 -13.63 -10.94 -5.89
CA PHE A 64 -12.72 -11.59 -4.95
C PHE A 64 -11.65 -12.44 -5.65
N ALA A 65 -12.03 -13.12 -6.74
CA ALA A 65 -11.08 -13.87 -7.55
C ALA A 65 -10.04 -12.95 -8.23
N GLN A 66 -10.49 -11.82 -8.78
CA GLN A 66 -9.60 -10.82 -9.38
C GLN A 66 -8.66 -10.18 -8.35
N GLU A 67 -9.17 -9.82 -7.17
CA GLU A 67 -8.34 -9.26 -6.09
C GLU A 67 -7.32 -10.28 -5.57
N ALA A 68 -7.70 -11.56 -5.48
CA ALA A 68 -6.79 -12.62 -5.10
C ALA A 68 -5.69 -12.83 -6.14
N GLN A 69 -6.06 -12.89 -7.44
CA GLN A 69 -5.09 -13.01 -8.52
C GLN A 69 -4.16 -11.80 -8.57
N HIS A 70 -4.70 -10.59 -8.53
CA HIS A 70 -3.91 -9.36 -8.50
C HIS A 70 -2.89 -9.35 -7.35
N ARG A 71 -3.29 -9.84 -6.17
CA ARG A 71 -2.36 -9.96 -5.02
C ARG A 71 -1.19 -10.90 -5.31
N VAL A 72 -1.48 -12.05 -5.92
CA VAL A 72 -0.43 -13.02 -6.33
C VAL A 72 0.51 -12.38 -7.34
N ASP A 73 -0.04 -11.71 -8.36
CA ASP A 73 0.75 -11.07 -9.41
C ASP A 73 1.66 -9.97 -8.85
N VAL A 74 1.16 -9.17 -7.88
CA VAL A 74 1.95 -8.14 -7.21
C VAL A 74 3.04 -8.79 -6.34
N GLU A 75 2.72 -9.83 -5.58
CA GLU A 75 3.69 -10.54 -4.74
C GLU A 75 4.85 -11.13 -5.56
N ASP A 76 4.54 -11.81 -6.65
CA ASP A 76 5.55 -12.35 -7.58
C ASP A 76 6.35 -11.21 -8.24
N GLY A 77 5.67 -10.14 -8.61
CA GLY A 77 6.31 -8.94 -9.13
C GLY A 77 7.30 -8.33 -8.14
N ILE A 78 6.97 -8.26 -6.83
CA ILE A 78 7.88 -7.77 -5.79
C ILE A 78 9.10 -8.68 -5.69
N ARG A 79 8.93 -10.00 -5.67
CA ARG A 79 10.05 -10.96 -5.62
C ARG A 79 11.03 -10.78 -6.79
N ILE A 80 10.49 -10.60 -8.00
CA ILE A 80 11.29 -10.35 -9.21
C ILE A 80 11.97 -8.98 -9.11
N GLY A 81 11.22 -7.95 -8.73
CA GLY A 81 11.70 -6.58 -8.62
C GLY A 81 12.83 -6.42 -7.62
N LEU A 82 12.76 -7.09 -6.46
CA LEU A 82 13.84 -7.12 -5.47
C LEU A 82 15.13 -7.70 -6.06
N ARG A 83 15.04 -8.85 -6.73
CA ARG A 83 16.21 -9.50 -7.34
C ARG A 83 16.84 -8.69 -8.48
N SER A 84 16.04 -7.89 -9.17
CA SER A 84 16.50 -7.07 -10.32
C SER A 84 16.68 -5.60 -10.00
N GLY A 85 16.68 -5.21 -8.71
CA GLY A 85 16.99 -3.84 -8.29
C GLY A 85 15.97 -2.79 -8.72
N GLN A 86 14.69 -3.19 -8.90
CA GLN A 86 13.62 -2.29 -9.34
C GLN A 86 13.08 -1.40 -8.22
N PHE A 87 13.38 -1.72 -6.96
CA PHE A 87 12.98 -0.91 -5.81
C PHE A 87 14.08 0.09 -5.48
N VAL A 88 13.79 1.35 -5.71
CA VAL A 88 14.73 2.46 -5.50
C VAL A 88 14.12 3.51 -4.59
N PRO A 89 14.90 4.13 -3.68
CA PRO A 89 14.43 5.27 -2.93
C PRO A 89 14.45 6.54 -3.80
N TRP A 90 13.35 7.29 -3.76
CA TRP A 90 13.35 8.68 -4.13
C TRP A 90 13.53 9.51 -2.86
N TYR A 91 14.26 10.60 -2.95
CA TYR A 91 14.64 11.38 -1.79
C TYR A 91 13.91 12.71 -1.78
N GLN A 92 13.09 12.90 -0.75
CA GLN A 92 12.39 14.16 -0.49
C GLN A 92 13.24 15.00 0.45
N PRO A 93 13.61 16.26 0.11
CA PRO A 93 14.41 17.08 0.98
C PRO A 93 13.66 17.50 2.24
N VAL A 94 14.36 17.45 3.37
CA VAL A 94 13.92 17.98 4.66
C VAL A 94 14.64 19.29 4.88
N VAL A 95 13.88 20.36 5.10
CA VAL A 95 14.43 21.72 5.22
C VAL A 95 14.22 22.27 6.63
N ASN A 96 15.19 23.05 7.09
CA ASN A 96 15.05 23.84 8.30
C ASN A 96 14.13 25.03 8.02
N LEU A 97 13.08 25.21 8.83
CA LEU A 97 12.10 26.28 8.63
C LEU A 97 12.62 27.69 8.92
N ALA A 98 13.74 27.83 9.67
CA ALA A 98 14.28 29.13 10.03
C ALA A 98 15.07 29.78 8.89
N ASP A 99 15.77 28.97 8.07
CA ASP A 99 16.69 29.46 7.03
C ASP A 99 16.42 28.85 5.65
N GLY A 100 15.56 27.81 5.57
CA GLY A 100 15.24 27.11 4.32
C GLY A 100 16.35 26.15 3.84
N GLU A 101 17.40 25.93 4.64
CA GLU A 101 18.50 25.05 4.27
C GLU A 101 18.08 23.56 4.34
N VAL A 102 18.61 22.75 3.41
CA VAL A 102 18.36 21.30 3.41
C VAL A 102 19.21 20.64 4.49
N VAL A 103 18.56 20.07 5.49
CA VAL A 103 19.21 19.39 6.62
C VAL A 103 19.25 17.88 6.47
N GLY A 104 18.46 17.32 5.54
CA GLY A 104 18.40 15.89 5.29
C GLY A 104 17.45 15.53 4.16
N TYR A 105 17.20 14.24 4.05
CA TYR A 105 16.29 13.67 3.04
C TYR A 105 15.48 12.52 3.63
N GLU A 106 14.20 12.40 3.26
CA GLU A 106 13.40 11.23 3.49
C GLU A 106 13.47 10.30 2.28
N ALA A 107 13.76 9.02 2.53
CA ALA A 107 13.82 7.98 1.51
C ALA A 107 12.45 7.34 1.31
N LEU A 108 11.84 7.60 0.18
CA LEU A 108 10.51 7.12 -0.19
C LEU A 108 10.64 6.05 -1.28
N VAL A 109 10.36 4.80 -0.95
CA VAL A 109 10.45 3.68 -1.89
C VAL A 109 9.60 3.90 -3.13
N ARG A 110 10.16 3.56 -4.31
CA ARG A 110 9.47 3.53 -5.59
C ARG A 110 9.78 2.22 -6.31
N TRP A 111 8.78 1.63 -6.90
CA TRP A 111 8.97 0.46 -7.74
C TRP A 111 9.05 0.89 -9.19
N VAL A 112 10.25 0.93 -9.73
CA VAL A 112 10.51 1.32 -11.12
C VAL A 112 10.64 0.07 -11.97
N ARG A 113 9.68 -0.14 -12.86
CA ARG A 113 9.64 -1.29 -13.78
C ARG A 113 10.69 -1.13 -14.90
N PRO A 114 11.14 -2.21 -15.55
CA PRO A 114 12.10 -2.13 -16.66
C PRO A 114 11.63 -1.27 -17.83
N CYS A 115 10.31 -1.13 -18.04
CA CYS A 115 9.74 -0.24 -19.04
C CYS A 115 9.75 1.25 -18.64
N GLY A 116 10.28 1.59 -17.45
CA GLY A 116 10.31 2.95 -16.92
C GLY A 116 9.04 3.39 -16.18
N SER A 117 7.98 2.59 -16.14
CA SER A 117 6.79 2.92 -15.34
C SER A 117 7.09 2.79 -13.85
N VAL A 118 6.49 3.69 -13.06
CA VAL A 118 6.61 3.72 -11.60
C VAL A 118 5.29 3.25 -11.00
N VAL A 119 5.36 2.18 -10.21
CA VAL A 119 4.20 1.66 -9.46
C VAL A 119 4.11 2.40 -8.13
N SER A 120 2.91 2.83 -7.77
CA SER A 120 2.64 3.54 -6.52
C SER A 120 2.92 2.66 -5.29
N PRO A 121 3.52 3.18 -4.21
CA PRO A 121 3.63 2.46 -2.94
C PRO A 121 2.30 1.92 -2.42
N ALA A 122 1.20 2.63 -2.62
CA ALA A 122 -0.14 2.20 -2.23
C ALA A 122 -0.60 0.89 -2.91
N ASP A 123 -0.03 0.56 -4.08
CA ASP A 123 -0.41 -0.64 -4.84
C ASP A 123 0.38 -1.88 -4.40
N PHE A 124 1.59 -1.74 -3.83
CA PHE A 124 2.43 -2.89 -3.49
C PHE A 124 2.75 -3.02 -1.99
N LEU A 125 2.85 -1.93 -1.23
CA LEU A 125 3.17 -2.03 0.21
C LEU A 125 2.14 -2.86 1.00
N PRO A 126 0.81 -2.74 0.78
CA PRO A 126 -0.16 -3.57 1.49
C PRO A 126 -0.01 -5.08 1.22
N VAL A 127 0.56 -5.44 0.07
CA VAL A 127 0.87 -6.84 -0.26
C VAL A 127 2.17 -7.27 0.43
N ALA A 128 3.21 -6.42 0.37
CA ALA A 128 4.50 -6.69 1.02
C ALA A 128 4.37 -6.85 2.54
N GLU A 129 3.57 -6.01 3.21
CA GLU A 129 3.34 -6.03 4.68
C GLU A 129 2.75 -7.34 5.18
N ARG A 130 1.97 -8.04 4.34
CA ARG A 130 1.36 -9.33 4.67
C ARG A 130 2.29 -10.52 4.46
N THR A 131 3.49 -10.27 3.96
CA THR A 131 4.49 -11.27 3.61
C THR A 131 5.83 -10.94 4.22
N SER A 132 6.81 -11.83 4.12
CA SER A 132 8.20 -11.55 4.52
C SER A 132 8.91 -10.55 3.59
N LEU A 133 8.30 -10.20 2.45
CA LEU A 133 8.91 -9.32 1.44
C LEU A 133 9.08 -7.88 1.93
N MET A 134 8.31 -7.46 2.93
CA MET A 134 8.47 -6.13 3.52
C MET A 134 9.87 -5.93 4.10
N SER A 135 10.40 -6.92 4.81
CA SER A 135 11.76 -6.83 5.36
C SER A 135 12.85 -6.78 4.28
N ASP A 136 12.63 -7.46 3.16
CA ASP A 136 13.55 -7.41 2.03
C ASP A 136 13.51 -6.04 1.31
N LEU A 137 12.31 -5.43 1.22
CA LEU A 137 12.13 -4.06 0.72
C LEU A 137 12.82 -3.03 1.62
N ASP A 138 12.57 -3.10 2.93
CA ASP A 138 13.20 -2.22 3.91
C ASP A 138 14.72 -2.30 3.83
N ARG A 139 15.26 -3.53 3.73
CA ARG A 139 16.69 -3.75 3.56
C ARG A 139 17.25 -3.15 2.28
N ALA A 140 16.55 -3.31 1.16
CA ALA A 140 16.98 -2.76 -0.13
C ALA A 140 17.01 -1.23 -0.12
N VAL A 141 16.00 -0.59 0.49
CA VAL A 141 15.93 0.87 0.65
C VAL A 141 17.01 1.36 1.60
N LEU A 142 17.19 0.69 2.75
CA LEU A 142 18.21 1.03 3.74
C LEU A 142 19.62 1.01 3.12
N GLN A 143 19.98 -0.05 2.39
CA GLN A 143 21.30 -0.16 1.74
C GLN A 143 21.57 1.00 0.76
N GLN A 144 20.58 1.39 -0.03
CA GLN A 144 20.71 2.50 -0.98
C GLN A 144 20.77 3.85 -0.26
N SER A 145 20.02 4.01 0.84
CA SER A 145 20.04 5.22 1.67
C SER A 145 21.37 5.42 2.38
N VAL A 146 21.96 4.34 2.90
CA VAL A 146 23.34 4.36 3.44
C VAL A 146 24.35 4.75 2.35
N ALA A 147 24.20 4.25 1.13
CA ALA A 147 25.07 4.63 0.02
C ALA A 147 24.96 6.13 -0.35
N LEU A 148 23.76 6.73 -0.19
CA LEU A 148 23.59 8.17 -0.35
C LEU A 148 24.32 8.97 0.75
N LEU A 149 24.24 8.54 2.02
CA LEU A 149 24.91 9.21 3.14
C LEU A 149 26.40 9.42 2.91
N LYS A 150 27.06 8.50 2.20
CA LYS A 150 28.46 8.64 1.82
C LYS A 150 28.73 9.86 0.93
N LYS A 151 27.73 10.30 0.16
CA LYS A 151 27.83 11.41 -0.79
C LYS A 151 27.36 12.76 -0.21
N LEU A 152 26.62 12.71 0.89
CA LEU A 152 26.08 13.92 1.52
C LEU A 152 27.11 14.53 2.48
N PRO A 153 27.25 15.87 2.48
CA PRO A 153 28.05 16.55 3.48
C PRO A 153 27.45 16.38 4.87
N ALA A 154 28.30 16.28 5.90
CA ALA A 154 27.83 16.36 7.28
C ALA A 154 27.38 17.79 7.59
N PRO A 155 26.32 17.99 8.39
CA PRO A 155 25.59 17.00 9.21
C PRO A 155 24.33 16.43 8.53
N ALA A 156 24.15 16.57 7.22
CA ALA A 156 22.94 16.07 6.54
C ALA A 156 22.65 14.61 6.85
N HIS A 157 21.36 14.31 7.08
CA HIS A 157 20.88 12.98 7.46
C HIS A 157 19.94 12.37 6.41
N VAL A 158 19.66 11.07 6.52
CA VAL A 158 18.64 10.38 5.73
C VAL A 158 17.68 9.67 6.68
N ALA A 159 16.39 9.93 6.53
CA ALA A 159 15.31 9.22 7.18
C ALA A 159 14.82 8.07 6.28
N VAL A 160 14.59 6.90 6.86
CA VAL A 160 14.12 5.70 6.16
C VAL A 160 12.93 5.13 6.92
N ASN A 161 11.81 4.98 6.23
CA ASN A 161 10.64 4.29 6.76
C ASN A 161 10.96 2.79 6.92
N VAL A 162 10.72 2.23 8.11
CA VAL A 162 11.02 0.84 8.46
C VAL A 162 9.81 0.19 9.09
N SER A 163 9.38 -0.94 8.56
CA SER A 163 8.23 -1.67 9.11
C SER A 163 8.50 -2.21 10.51
N ALA A 164 7.45 -2.28 11.34
CA ALA A 164 7.53 -2.84 12.68
C ALA A 164 8.09 -4.28 12.67
N ASN A 165 7.75 -5.07 11.66
CA ASN A 165 8.26 -6.43 11.50
C ASN A 165 9.77 -6.45 11.27
N THR A 166 10.31 -5.50 10.52
CA THR A 166 11.75 -5.36 10.28
C THR A 166 12.47 -4.88 11.54
N LEU A 167 11.91 -3.89 12.24
CA LEU A 167 12.47 -3.41 13.52
C LEU A 167 12.55 -4.52 14.59
N ALA A 168 11.57 -5.43 14.63
CA ALA A 168 11.54 -6.55 15.56
C ALA A 168 12.54 -7.66 15.25
N ARG A 169 13.21 -7.63 14.11
CA ARG A 169 14.23 -8.64 13.73
C ARG A 169 15.48 -8.48 14.57
N ALA A 170 16.00 -9.59 15.07
CA ALA A 170 17.23 -9.62 15.87
C ALA A 170 18.47 -9.13 15.11
N ASP A 171 18.48 -9.25 13.79
CA ASP A 171 19.60 -8.87 12.92
C ASP A 171 19.50 -7.42 12.37
N TYR A 172 18.38 -6.71 12.58
CA TYR A 172 18.17 -5.35 12.06
C TYR A 172 19.29 -4.38 12.52
N ALA A 173 19.56 -4.32 13.81
CA ALA A 173 20.61 -3.45 14.35
C ALA A 173 22.00 -3.79 13.79
N HIS A 174 22.24 -5.05 13.48
CA HIS A 174 23.47 -5.49 12.83
C HIS A 174 23.57 -4.97 11.40
N TRP A 175 22.51 -5.07 10.60
CA TRP A 175 22.46 -4.54 9.22
C TRP A 175 22.77 -3.04 9.18
N VAL A 176 22.12 -2.27 10.06
CA VAL A 176 22.33 -0.82 10.14
C VAL A 176 23.79 -0.51 10.49
N ARG A 177 24.31 -1.14 11.53
CA ARG A 177 25.68 -0.91 12.01
C ARG A 177 26.72 -1.27 10.96
N GLU A 178 26.56 -2.42 10.33
CA GLU A 178 27.48 -2.89 9.29
C GLU A 178 27.49 -1.90 8.10
N GLY A 179 26.32 -1.49 7.63
CA GLY A 179 26.20 -0.52 6.53
C GLY A 179 26.87 0.81 6.85
N LEU A 180 26.59 1.39 8.01
CA LEU A 180 27.18 2.67 8.44
C LEU A 180 28.69 2.58 8.65
N SER A 181 29.17 1.50 9.28
CA SER A 181 30.62 1.27 9.52
C SER A 181 31.39 1.16 8.21
N HIS A 182 30.81 0.51 7.19
CA HIS A 182 31.44 0.34 5.89
C HIS A 182 31.72 1.68 5.17
N ILE A 183 30.87 2.69 5.40
CA ILE A 183 31.03 4.03 4.78
C ILE A 183 31.65 5.07 5.73
N GLY A 184 31.90 4.70 6.99
CA GLY A 184 32.43 5.60 8.02
C GLY A 184 31.44 6.71 8.43
N ALA A 185 30.12 6.48 8.28
CA ALA A 185 29.12 7.46 8.67
C ALA A 185 28.72 7.33 10.15
N GLU A 186 28.45 8.48 10.77
CA GLU A 186 27.92 8.52 12.13
C GLU A 186 26.49 7.97 12.18
N PRO A 187 26.15 7.13 13.19
CA PRO A 187 24.80 6.57 13.35
C PRO A 187 23.70 7.63 13.43
N THR A 188 24.01 8.80 13.97
CA THR A 188 23.09 9.95 14.11
C THR A 188 22.62 10.54 12.76
N ARG A 189 23.25 10.14 11.67
CA ARG A 189 22.89 10.60 10.31
C ARG A 189 21.88 9.68 9.60
N LEU A 190 21.52 8.56 10.20
CA LEU A 190 20.48 7.66 9.68
C LEU A 190 19.34 7.58 10.69
N HIS A 191 18.15 8.01 10.29
CA HIS A 191 16.94 7.96 11.11
C HIS A 191 16.04 6.84 10.61
N GLY A 192 15.56 5.97 11.50
CA GLY A 192 14.50 5.01 11.22
C GLY A 192 13.15 5.55 11.72
N GLU A 193 12.14 5.59 10.85
CA GLU A 193 10.77 6.03 11.14
C GLU A 193 9.79 4.87 11.04
#